data_68aa5a18d06a4bbac6d97b64dcfb6298
#
_entry.id   68aa5a18d06a4bbac6d97b64dcfb6298
#
_cell.length_a   1.000
_cell.length_b   1.000
_cell.length_c   1.000
_cell.angle_alpha   90.00
_cell.angle_beta   90.00
_cell.angle_gamma   90.00
#
_symmetry.space_group_name_H-M   'P 1'
#
loop_
_entity.id
_entity.type
_entity.pdbx_description
1 polymer ?
#
loop_
_entity_poly.entity_id
_entity_poly.type
_entity_poly.pdbx_seq_one_letter_code
_entity_poly.pdbx_strand_id
1 'polypeptide(L)'
;LPNVKALHNSKKRGVKYAIDKGVQESVYDIFLITVVDDIFPILAIEEMMNLITKENCDFISGTRYSLGGKRIGGSFIGSILSWTANRTFQLLTNYPFSDSTTGIKMMKKNVWNSIVLESKPIGWAFAFELSIKVFIKNYKVSEVPFKSVDRLFGGKSTFKPVSWIKEYLKWFIWGVKNAKKK
;
A
#
# COMPACT_ATOMS: atom_id res chain seq x y z
N LEU A 1 26.77 2.69 -4.79
CA LEU A 1 26.52 1.57 -3.87
C LEU A 1 26.31 0.31 -4.72
N PRO A 2 26.99 -0.81 -4.45
CA PRO A 2 26.98 -2.00 -5.33
C PRO A 2 25.60 -2.65 -5.47
N ASN A 3 24.69 -2.44 -4.53
CA ASN A 3 23.37 -3.06 -4.51
C ASN A 3 22.22 -2.07 -4.83
N VAL A 4 22.54 -0.92 -5.42
CA VAL A 4 21.54 0.10 -5.77
C VAL A 4 21.47 0.22 -7.29
N LYS A 5 20.27 0.04 -7.84
CA LYS A 5 19.97 0.24 -9.26
C LYS A 5 18.99 1.38 -9.42
N ALA A 6 19.38 2.44 -10.11
CA ALA A 6 18.47 3.50 -10.49
C ALA A 6 17.72 3.11 -11.78
N LEU A 7 16.39 3.18 -11.74
CA LEU A 7 15.54 2.88 -12.89
C LEU A 7 14.77 4.14 -13.32
N HIS A 8 14.89 4.49 -14.58
CA HIS A 8 14.13 5.59 -15.18
C HIS A 8 12.94 5.07 -15.98
N ASN A 9 11.75 5.63 -15.72
CA ASN A 9 10.54 5.29 -16.46
C ASN A 9 10.14 6.47 -17.38
N SER A 10 10.60 6.44 -18.61
CA SER A 10 10.34 7.50 -19.60
C SER A 10 8.98 7.41 -20.30
N LYS A 11 8.39 6.20 -20.36
CA LYS A 11 7.19 5.94 -21.17
C LYS A 11 5.88 6.23 -20.45
N LYS A 12 5.81 6.05 -19.13
CA LYS A 12 4.58 6.19 -18.35
C LYS A 12 4.87 6.90 -17.03
N ARG A 13 4.09 7.94 -16.71
CA ARG A 13 4.24 8.69 -15.45
C ARG A 13 3.34 8.15 -14.35
N GLY A 14 3.83 8.14 -13.12
CA GLY A 14 3.10 7.78 -11.90
C GLY A 14 3.74 6.66 -11.11
N VAL A 15 3.47 6.66 -9.80
CA VAL A 15 4.07 5.75 -8.81
C VAL A 15 3.84 4.28 -9.19
N LYS A 16 2.63 3.92 -9.60
CA LYS A 16 2.29 2.56 -10.04
C LYS A 16 3.27 2.03 -11.10
N TYR A 17 3.55 2.82 -12.13
CA TYR A 17 4.44 2.38 -13.22
C TYR A 17 5.91 2.32 -12.81
N ALA A 18 6.32 3.16 -11.86
CA ALA A 18 7.66 3.08 -11.29
C ALA A 18 7.83 1.78 -10.50
N ILE A 19 6.84 1.41 -9.72
CA ILE A 19 6.83 0.15 -8.95
C ILE A 19 6.80 -1.05 -9.90
N ASP A 20 5.92 -1.07 -10.90
CA ASP A 20 5.88 -2.14 -11.91
C ASP A 20 7.26 -2.38 -12.51
N LYS A 21 7.94 -1.31 -12.92
CA LYS A 21 9.29 -1.43 -13.47
C LYS A 21 10.28 -1.97 -12.43
N GLY A 22 10.23 -1.50 -11.20
CA GLY A 22 11.07 -2.00 -10.11
C GLY A 22 10.89 -3.50 -9.86
N VAL A 23 9.64 -3.97 -9.84
CA VAL A 23 9.33 -5.39 -9.64
C VAL A 23 9.78 -6.25 -10.83
N GLN A 24 9.62 -5.78 -12.06
CA GLN A 24 10.09 -6.49 -13.26
C GLN A 24 11.61 -6.66 -13.28
N GLU A 25 12.34 -5.63 -12.84
CA GLU A 25 13.80 -5.64 -12.78
C GLU A 25 14.38 -6.32 -11.52
N SER A 26 13.52 -6.62 -10.54
CA SER A 26 13.93 -7.34 -9.33
C SER A 26 14.21 -8.81 -9.64
N VAL A 27 15.30 -9.33 -9.07
CA VAL A 27 15.70 -10.74 -9.19
C VAL A 27 15.22 -11.61 -8.01
N TYR A 28 14.68 -10.98 -6.96
CA TYR A 28 14.24 -11.68 -5.75
C TYR A 28 12.75 -11.97 -5.77
N ASP A 29 12.34 -13.03 -5.05
CA ASP A 29 10.95 -13.48 -4.96
C ASP A 29 10.12 -12.68 -3.95
N ILE A 30 10.77 -11.96 -3.04
CA ILE A 30 10.12 -11.08 -2.06
C ILE A 30 10.60 -9.67 -2.31
N PHE A 31 9.68 -8.72 -2.30
CA PHE A 31 10.02 -7.30 -2.42
C PHE A 31 9.16 -6.43 -1.49
N LEU A 32 9.72 -5.28 -1.13
CA LEU A 32 9.08 -4.23 -0.35
C LEU A 32 8.87 -2.99 -1.21
N ILE A 33 7.66 -2.47 -1.21
CA ILE A 33 7.37 -1.11 -1.67
C ILE A 33 7.54 -0.18 -0.48
N THR A 34 8.41 0.81 -0.60
CA THR A 34 8.64 1.83 0.42
C THR A 34 8.86 3.19 -0.22
N VAL A 35 8.90 4.23 0.59
CA VAL A 35 9.17 5.62 0.19
C VAL A 35 10.44 6.11 0.84
N VAL A 36 11.16 6.99 0.17
CA VAL A 36 12.48 7.48 0.63
C VAL A 36 12.33 8.62 1.65
N ASP A 37 11.20 9.31 1.62
CA ASP A 37 10.92 10.46 2.47
C ASP A 37 10.31 10.10 3.86
N ASP A 38 10.08 8.81 4.11
CA ASP A 38 9.66 8.28 5.40
C ASP A 38 10.61 7.15 5.84
N ILE A 39 11.43 7.39 6.83
CA ILE A 39 12.46 6.46 7.31
C ILE A 39 11.94 5.48 8.36
N PHE A 40 10.81 5.76 9.01
CA PHE A 40 10.30 4.94 10.11
C PHE A 40 9.80 3.54 9.69
N PRO A 41 9.31 3.31 8.46
CA PRO A 41 8.95 1.95 8.03
C PRO A 41 10.10 0.95 8.09
N ILE A 42 11.36 1.41 8.15
CA ILE A 42 12.53 0.52 8.25
C ILE A 42 12.47 -0.38 9.49
N LEU A 43 11.91 0.12 10.58
CA LEU A 43 11.77 -0.64 11.83
C LEU A 43 10.73 -1.77 11.72
N ALA A 44 9.81 -1.67 10.76
CA ALA A 44 8.80 -2.69 10.51
C ALA A 44 9.27 -3.79 9.53
N ILE A 45 10.39 -3.57 8.84
CA ILE A 45 10.87 -4.50 7.79
C ILE A 45 11.17 -5.88 8.35
N GLU A 46 11.82 -5.95 9.51
CA GLU A 46 12.18 -7.22 10.13
C GLU A 46 10.93 -8.04 10.49
N GLU A 47 9.92 -7.41 11.07
CA GLU A 47 8.65 -8.07 11.39
C GLU A 47 7.93 -8.51 10.11
N MET A 48 7.88 -7.67 9.07
CA MET A 48 7.32 -8.04 7.77
C MET A 48 8.04 -9.26 7.16
N MET A 49 9.38 -9.29 7.22
CA MET A 49 10.17 -10.42 6.74
C MET A 49 9.89 -11.69 7.53
N ASN A 50 9.78 -11.61 8.86
CA ASN A 50 9.42 -12.76 9.69
C ASN A 50 8.06 -13.34 9.32
N LEU A 51 7.06 -12.48 9.10
CA LEU A 51 5.72 -12.91 8.68
C LEU A 51 5.73 -13.62 7.31
N ILE A 52 6.50 -13.14 6.35
CA ILE A 52 6.61 -13.78 5.03
C ILE A 52 7.39 -15.11 5.11
N THR A 53 8.54 -15.12 5.82
CA THR A 53 9.45 -16.26 5.78
C THR A 53 9.09 -17.35 6.78
N LYS A 54 8.71 -16.97 8.01
CA LYS A 54 8.41 -17.94 9.08
C LYS A 54 6.93 -18.30 9.15
N GLU A 55 6.03 -17.34 8.95
CA GLU A 55 4.61 -17.59 9.02
C GLU A 55 3.97 -17.86 7.65
N ASN A 56 4.77 -17.82 6.59
CA ASN A 56 4.36 -18.06 5.21
C ASN A 56 3.20 -17.16 4.75
N CYS A 57 3.19 -15.90 5.17
CA CYS A 57 2.29 -14.90 4.59
C CYS A 57 2.69 -14.61 3.14
N ASP A 58 1.72 -14.23 2.33
CA ASP A 58 1.94 -13.90 0.92
C ASP A 58 2.03 -12.39 0.69
N PHE A 59 1.34 -11.63 1.54
CA PHE A 59 1.23 -10.18 1.44
C PHE A 59 1.11 -9.55 2.83
N ILE A 60 1.88 -8.49 3.07
CA ILE A 60 1.87 -7.75 4.33
C ILE A 60 1.72 -6.27 4.05
N SER A 61 0.74 -5.66 4.71
CA SER A 61 0.51 -4.21 4.68
C SER A 61 1.16 -3.54 5.88
N GLY A 62 1.88 -2.47 5.66
CA GLY A 62 2.13 -1.55 6.77
C GLY A 62 0.81 -0.88 7.19
N THR A 63 0.64 -0.57 8.48
CA THR A 63 -0.53 0.14 8.99
C THR A 63 -0.16 1.25 9.95
N ARG A 64 -0.85 2.39 9.81
CA ARG A 64 -0.78 3.54 10.70
C ARG A 64 -1.92 3.57 11.72
N TYR A 65 -2.90 2.67 11.57
CA TYR A 65 -4.19 2.72 12.28
C TYR A 65 -4.42 1.56 13.25
N SER A 66 -3.57 0.53 13.24
CA SER A 66 -3.58 -0.52 14.26
C SER A 66 -2.81 -0.09 15.52
N LEU A 67 -2.94 -0.86 16.59
CA LEU A 67 -2.20 -0.63 17.83
C LEU A 67 -0.69 -0.58 17.55
N GLY A 68 -0.02 0.48 18.01
CA GLY A 68 1.41 0.74 17.74
C GLY A 68 1.67 1.56 16.46
N GLY A 69 0.69 1.64 15.54
CA GLY A 69 0.78 2.49 14.36
C GLY A 69 0.47 3.96 14.68
N LYS A 70 1.06 4.88 13.93
CA LYS A 70 0.81 6.32 14.09
C LYS A 70 1.12 7.08 12.81
N ARG A 71 0.37 8.13 12.55
CA ARG A 71 0.71 9.14 11.55
C ARG A 71 1.08 10.45 12.26
N ILE A 72 2.23 11.01 11.93
CA ILE A 72 2.76 12.25 12.49
C ILE A 72 2.88 13.25 11.34
N GLY A 73 2.18 14.38 11.44
CA GLY A 73 2.16 15.41 10.39
C GLY A 73 1.22 15.10 9.24
N GLY A 74 1.42 15.82 8.14
CA GLY A 74 0.63 15.71 6.91
C GLY A 74 -0.76 16.37 6.95
N SER A 75 -1.57 16.09 5.93
CA SER A 75 -2.92 16.65 5.82
C SER A 75 -3.88 16.03 6.83
N PHE A 76 -4.41 16.84 7.74
CA PHE A 76 -5.43 16.42 8.71
C PHE A 76 -6.69 15.86 8.01
N ILE A 77 -7.19 16.56 6.98
CA ILE A 77 -8.35 16.11 6.19
C ILE A 77 -8.02 14.78 5.50
N GLY A 78 -6.83 14.65 4.89
CA GLY A 78 -6.41 13.40 4.26
C GLY A 78 -6.32 12.24 5.25
N SER A 79 -5.93 12.50 6.50
CA SER A 79 -5.87 11.49 7.56
C SER A 79 -7.27 11.01 7.96
N ILE A 80 -8.21 11.93 8.17
CA ILE A 80 -9.60 11.61 8.50
C ILE A 80 -10.24 10.80 7.37
N LEU A 81 -10.12 11.26 6.13
CA LEU A 81 -10.69 10.57 4.96
C LEU A 81 -10.13 9.16 4.81
N SER A 82 -8.81 9.01 4.97
CA SER A 82 -8.16 7.71 4.89
C SER A 82 -8.60 6.76 6.01
N TRP A 83 -8.61 7.25 7.26
CA TRP A 83 -9.05 6.45 8.40
C TRP A 83 -10.51 6.03 8.28
N THR A 84 -11.41 6.98 7.98
CA THR A 84 -12.84 6.72 7.81
C THR A 84 -13.10 5.70 6.69
N ALA A 85 -12.44 5.87 5.54
CA ALA A 85 -12.60 4.96 4.42
C ALA A 85 -12.15 3.53 4.77
N ASN A 86 -10.99 3.36 5.42
CA ASN A 86 -10.51 2.05 5.84
C ASN A 86 -11.45 1.42 6.87
N ARG A 87 -11.87 2.19 7.90
CA ARG A 87 -12.75 1.68 8.94
C ARG A 87 -14.13 1.28 8.41
N THR A 88 -14.72 2.10 7.56
CA THR A 88 -15.99 1.78 6.92
C THR A 88 -15.88 0.54 6.02
N PHE A 89 -14.76 0.42 5.28
CA PHE A 89 -14.53 -0.74 4.44
C PHE A 89 -14.42 -2.04 5.26
N GLN A 90 -13.69 -2.02 6.38
CA GLN A 90 -13.63 -3.15 7.32
C GLN A 90 -15.01 -3.57 7.81
N LEU A 91 -15.82 -2.61 8.28
CA LEU A 91 -17.17 -2.89 8.81
C LEU A 91 -18.11 -3.50 7.75
N LEU A 92 -17.94 -3.11 6.49
CA LEU A 92 -18.81 -3.57 5.41
C LEU A 92 -18.40 -4.92 4.81
N THR A 93 -17.14 -5.36 5.00
CA THR A 93 -16.58 -6.49 4.23
C THR A 93 -15.82 -7.52 5.06
N ASN A 94 -15.73 -7.37 6.37
CA ASN A 94 -14.84 -8.15 7.24
C ASN A 94 -13.37 -8.16 6.77
N TYR A 95 -12.95 -7.07 6.16
CA TYR A 95 -11.63 -6.90 5.59
C TYR A 95 -10.55 -6.86 6.69
N PRO A 96 -9.44 -7.60 6.54
CA PRO A 96 -8.49 -7.78 7.64
C PRO A 96 -7.57 -6.59 7.88
N PHE A 97 -7.43 -5.68 6.90
CA PHE A 97 -6.48 -4.58 7.04
C PHE A 97 -7.12 -3.33 7.63
N SER A 98 -6.42 -2.73 8.60
CA SER A 98 -6.79 -1.42 9.16
C SER A 98 -6.33 -0.25 8.29
N ASP A 99 -5.32 -0.45 7.42
CA ASP A 99 -4.78 0.58 6.52
C ASP A 99 -4.38 0.03 5.16
N SER A 100 -5.28 0.11 4.19
CA SER A 100 -5.01 -0.30 2.81
C SER A 100 -4.46 0.84 1.94
N THR A 101 -4.53 2.07 2.43
CA THR A 101 -4.17 3.27 1.65
C THR A 101 -2.68 3.62 1.71
N THR A 102 -1.92 3.00 2.61
CA THR A 102 -0.47 3.18 2.65
C THR A 102 0.23 2.48 1.48
N GLY A 103 1.30 3.08 1.00
CA GLY A 103 2.17 2.48 -0.03
C GLY A 103 3.13 1.42 0.51
N ILE A 104 3.30 1.31 1.83
CA ILE A 104 4.24 0.37 2.45
C ILE A 104 3.64 -1.03 2.39
N LYS A 105 4.16 -1.86 1.47
CA LYS A 105 3.67 -3.22 1.21
C LYS A 105 4.85 -4.15 0.96
N MET A 106 4.86 -5.29 1.64
CA MET A 106 5.81 -6.37 1.38
C MET A 106 5.04 -7.59 0.86
N MET A 107 5.54 -8.24 -0.17
CA MET A 107 4.85 -9.39 -0.76
C MET A 107 5.76 -10.28 -1.57
N LYS A 108 5.30 -11.49 -1.84
CA LYS A 108 5.90 -12.40 -2.81
C LYS A 108 5.64 -11.91 -4.24
N LYS A 109 6.60 -12.07 -5.14
CA LYS A 109 6.53 -11.62 -6.54
C LYS A 109 5.39 -12.29 -7.32
N ASN A 110 5.07 -13.55 -7.00
CA ASN A 110 3.95 -14.26 -7.62
C ASN A 110 2.59 -13.61 -7.28
N VAL A 111 2.43 -13.02 -6.08
CA VAL A 111 1.21 -12.27 -5.70
C VAL A 111 1.05 -11.07 -6.61
N TRP A 112 2.10 -10.25 -6.77
CA TRP A 112 2.08 -9.10 -7.67
C TRP A 112 1.71 -9.49 -9.10
N ASN A 113 2.38 -10.52 -9.63
CA ASN A 113 2.17 -10.98 -11.00
C ASN A 113 0.76 -11.55 -11.25
N SER A 114 0.10 -12.02 -10.19
CA SER A 114 -1.28 -12.56 -10.28
C SER A 114 -2.36 -11.48 -10.27
N ILE A 115 -2.02 -10.24 -9.92
CA ILE A 115 -2.97 -9.13 -9.74
C ILE A 115 -2.88 -8.16 -10.91
N VAL A 116 -3.96 -8.01 -11.64
CA VAL A 116 -4.09 -6.95 -12.65
C VAL A 116 -4.57 -5.68 -11.97
N LEU A 117 -3.74 -4.64 -11.95
CA LEU A 117 -4.05 -3.34 -11.39
C LEU A 117 -4.63 -2.41 -12.46
N GLU A 118 -5.87 -1.96 -12.24
CA GLU A 118 -6.66 -1.15 -13.18
C GLU A 118 -6.84 0.30 -12.72
N SER A 119 -6.40 0.63 -11.50
CA SER A 119 -6.44 2.00 -10.99
C SER A 119 -5.66 2.95 -11.88
N LYS A 120 -6.19 4.15 -12.03
CA LYS A 120 -5.44 5.25 -12.65
C LYS A 120 -4.17 5.52 -11.84
N PRO A 121 -3.08 6.00 -12.48
CA PRO A 121 -1.83 6.29 -11.79
C PRO A 121 -1.93 7.57 -10.95
N ILE A 122 -2.93 7.63 -10.05
CA ILE A 122 -3.27 8.77 -9.23
C ILE A 122 -2.96 8.41 -7.76
N GLY A 123 -1.98 9.07 -7.19
CA GLY A 123 -1.56 8.85 -5.81
C GLY A 123 -1.29 7.38 -5.49
N TRP A 124 -1.79 6.92 -4.37
CA TRP A 124 -1.67 5.55 -3.88
C TRP A 124 -2.94 4.71 -4.10
N ALA A 125 -3.81 5.09 -5.06
CA ALA A 125 -5.04 4.35 -5.33
C ALA A 125 -4.78 2.88 -5.68
N PHE A 126 -3.67 2.59 -6.37
CA PHE A 126 -3.26 1.22 -6.66
C PHE A 126 -2.98 0.39 -5.40
N ALA A 127 -2.49 1.00 -4.32
CA ALA A 127 -2.21 0.28 -3.07
C ALA A 127 -3.51 -0.19 -2.40
N PHE A 128 -4.56 0.64 -2.47
CA PHE A 128 -5.89 0.26 -2.01
C PHE A 128 -6.50 -0.85 -2.87
N GLU A 129 -6.47 -0.70 -4.21
CA GLU A 129 -6.91 -1.73 -5.15
C GLU A 129 -6.18 -3.06 -4.94
N LEU A 130 -4.85 -3.01 -4.84
CA LEU A 130 -4.00 -4.19 -4.64
C LEU A 130 -4.41 -4.94 -3.37
N SER A 131 -4.53 -4.24 -2.25
CA SER A 131 -4.90 -4.85 -0.97
C SER A 131 -6.27 -5.53 -1.03
N ILE A 132 -7.26 -4.91 -1.69
CA ILE A 132 -8.59 -5.51 -1.88
C ILE A 132 -8.51 -6.76 -2.75
N LYS A 133 -7.81 -6.70 -3.89
CA LYS A 133 -7.69 -7.83 -4.82
C LYS A 133 -6.93 -9.01 -4.21
N VAL A 134 -5.89 -8.75 -3.43
CA VAL A 134 -5.16 -9.77 -2.66
C VAL A 134 -6.08 -10.48 -1.67
N PHE A 135 -6.89 -9.72 -0.92
CA PHE A 135 -7.86 -10.29 0.00
C PHE A 135 -8.93 -11.14 -0.70
N ILE A 136 -9.51 -10.65 -1.80
CA ILE A 136 -10.53 -11.38 -2.56
C ILE A 136 -9.96 -12.69 -3.13
N LYS A 137 -8.70 -12.72 -3.51
CA LYS A 137 -8.01 -13.93 -4.02
C LYS A 137 -7.57 -14.92 -2.93
N ASN A 138 -7.91 -14.68 -1.66
CA ASN A 138 -7.59 -15.56 -0.53
C ASN A 138 -6.09 -15.79 -0.27
N TYR A 139 -5.24 -14.83 -0.59
CA TYR A 139 -3.86 -14.88 -0.15
C TYR A 139 -3.76 -14.79 1.38
N LYS A 140 -2.77 -15.44 1.95
CA LYS A 140 -2.48 -15.31 3.38
C LYS A 140 -1.86 -13.94 3.64
N VAL A 141 -2.58 -13.11 4.40
CA VAL A 141 -2.26 -11.70 4.59
C VAL A 141 -2.06 -11.37 6.07
N SER A 142 -1.25 -10.34 6.32
CA SER A 142 -1.06 -9.76 7.66
C SER A 142 -0.83 -8.25 7.56
N GLU A 143 -0.80 -7.56 8.69
CA GLU A 143 -0.38 -6.16 8.76
C GLU A 143 0.61 -5.92 9.90
N VAL A 144 1.52 -4.96 9.70
CA VAL A 144 2.52 -4.58 10.68
C VAL A 144 2.37 -3.09 10.99
N PRO A 145 2.21 -2.71 12.26
CA PRO A 145 2.12 -1.30 12.63
C PRO A 145 3.44 -0.57 12.40
N PHE A 146 3.35 0.66 11.90
CA PHE A 146 4.50 1.53 11.80
C PHE A 146 4.15 2.99 12.09
N LYS A 147 5.15 3.76 12.48
CA LYS A 147 5.02 5.21 12.63
C LYS A 147 5.40 5.85 11.30
N SER A 148 4.50 6.62 10.72
CA SER A 148 4.75 7.41 9.51
C SER A 148 4.95 8.87 9.89
N VAL A 149 6.04 9.46 9.44
CA VAL A 149 6.34 10.88 9.62
C VAL A 149 6.31 11.58 8.27
N ASP A 150 5.33 12.45 8.09
CA ASP A 150 5.15 13.14 6.81
C ASP A 150 6.16 14.30 6.69
N ARG A 151 7.12 14.14 5.79
CA ARG A 151 8.05 15.16 5.32
C ARG A 151 8.74 16.00 6.40
N LEU A 152 9.70 15.41 7.08
CA LEU A 152 10.53 16.10 8.09
C LEU A 152 11.18 17.39 7.55
N PHE A 153 11.48 17.45 6.27
CA PHE A 153 12.19 18.57 5.64
C PHE A 153 11.27 19.50 4.80
N GLY A 154 9.96 19.43 5.01
CA GLY A 154 8.99 20.27 4.31
C GLY A 154 8.68 19.82 2.88
N GLY A 155 8.10 20.71 2.09
CA GLY A 155 7.69 20.48 0.72
C GLY A 155 6.17 20.60 0.52
N LYS A 156 5.75 20.83 -0.74
CA LYS A 156 4.33 20.95 -1.08
C LYS A 156 3.71 19.57 -1.37
N SER A 157 2.53 19.32 -0.82
CA SER A 157 1.77 18.12 -1.13
C SER A 157 1.28 18.12 -2.58
N THR A 158 1.49 17.02 -3.29
CA THR A 158 0.92 16.78 -4.62
C THR A 158 -0.52 16.26 -4.55
N PHE A 159 -1.10 16.17 -3.37
CA PHE A 159 -2.46 15.70 -3.15
C PHE A 159 -3.50 16.60 -3.81
N LYS A 160 -4.27 16.04 -4.75
CA LYS A 160 -5.39 16.70 -5.43
C LYS A 160 -6.70 16.05 -5.00
N PRO A 161 -7.39 16.59 -3.96
CA PRO A 161 -8.46 15.87 -3.27
C PRO A 161 -9.57 15.38 -4.20
N VAL A 162 -10.07 16.21 -5.10
CA VAL A 162 -11.24 15.89 -5.95
C VAL A 162 -10.97 14.68 -6.88
N SER A 163 -9.84 14.68 -7.59
CA SER A 163 -9.52 13.59 -8.52
C SER A 163 -9.16 12.30 -7.79
N TRP A 164 -8.52 12.42 -6.63
CA TRP A 164 -8.12 11.29 -5.82
C TRP A 164 -9.32 10.61 -5.16
N ILE A 165 -10.24 11.39 -4.58
CA ILE A 165 -11.46 10.86 -3.95
C ILE A 165 -12.28 10.03 -4.95
N LYS A 166 -12.45 10.51 -6.19
CA LYS A 166 -13.17 9.77 -7.23
C LYS A 166 -12.56 8.40 -7.51
N GLU A 167 -11.24 8.32 -7.61
CA GLU A 167 -10.56 7.04 -7.88
C GLU A 167 -10.63 6.09 -6.66
N TYR A 168 -10.41 6.61 -5.45
CA TYR A 168 -10.56 5.80 -4.23
C TYR A 168 -12.00 5.31 -4.04
N LEU A 169 -13.00 6.16 -4.29
CA LEU A 169 -14.41 5.78 -4.17
C LEU A 169 -14.81 4.70 -5.18
N LYS A 170 -14.28 4.76 -6.42
CA LYS A 170 -14.46 3.70 -7.41
C LYS A 170 -14.02 2.35 -6.84
N TRP A 171 -12.81 2.29 -6.27
CA TRP A 171 -12.26 1.05 -5.71
C TRP A 171 -12.94 0.63 -4.42
N PHE A 172 -13.37 1.57 -3.61
CA PHE A 172 -14.19 1.30 -2.42
C PHE A 172 -15.49 0.59 -2.79
N ILE A 173 -16.26 1.15 -3.71
CA ILE A 173 -17.53 0.57 -4.16
C ILE A 173 -17.32 -0.79 -4.82
N TRP A 174 -16.32 -0.88 -5.68
CA TRP A 174 -15.96 -2.15 -6.32
C TRP A 174 -15.58 -3.22 -5.30
N GLY A 175 -14.78 -2.86 -4.33
CA GLY A 175 -14.35 -3.76 -3.26
C GLY A 175 -15.50 -4.24 -2.39
N VAL A 176 -16.40 -3.35 -1.95
CA VAL A 176 -17.59 -3.72 -1.17
C VAL A 176 -18.48 -4.71 -1.95
N LYS A 177 -18.67 -4.48 -3.25
CA LYS A 177 -19.48 -5.37 -4.10
C LYS A 177 -18.86 -6.77 -4.28
N ASN A 178 -17.52 -6.85 -4.36
CA ASN A 178 -16.84 -8.11 -4.65
C ASN A 178 -16.39 -8.86 -3.39
N ALA A 179 -16.07 -8.17 -2.29
CA ALA A 179 -15.73 -8.81 -1.03
C ALA A 179 -16.94 -9.44 -0.33
N LYS A 180 -18.14 -8.88 -0.47
CA LYS A 180 -19.39 -9.46 0.09
C LYS A 180 -19.86 -10.74 -0.60
N LYS A 181 -19.30 -11.09 -1.76
CA LYS A 181 -19.59 -12.34 -2.45
C LYS A 181 -18.80 -13.53 -1.90
N LYS A 182 -18.04 -13.30 -0.84
CA LYS A 182 -17.25 -14.25 -0.08
C LYS A 182 -17.90 -14.52 1.28
#